data_277453754e70cdd5687608782877d515
#
_entry.id   277453754e70cdd5687608782877d515
#
_cell.length_a   1.000
_cell.length_b   1.000
_cell.length_c   1.000
_cell.angle_alpha   90.00
_cell.angle_beta   90.00
_cell.angle_gamma   90.00
#
_symmetry.space_group_name_H-M   'P 1'
#
loop_
_entity.id
_entity.type
_entity.pdbx_description
1 polymer ?
#
loop_
_entity_poly.entity_id
_entity_poly.type
_entity_poly.pdbx_seq_one_letter_code
_entity_poly.pdbx_strand_id
1 'polypeptide(L)'
;MKSAMRAGEKSRLATIRLALAAIKQIEVDERKELDETEVLQVLDKMCKQRRESMSQFEQAGRTDLVEKEQAELTIIAEYLPQALSESEVEQSITAAIAQTGASSMREMGAVMAILKPQMQGRADMSAVSALIKSKLSN
;
A
#
# COMPACT_ATOMS: atom_id res chain seq x y z
N MET A 1 17.63 9.20 27.21
CA MET A 1 17.67 8.04 26.31
C MET A 1 16.60 6.99 26.60
N LYS A 2 16.53 6.50 27.84
CA LYS A 2 15.52 5.48 28.19
C LYS A 2 14.09 5.94 27.98
N SER A 3 13.76 7.20 28.30
CA SER A 3 12.41 7.74 28.11
C SER A 3 12.03 7.89 26.63
N ALA A 4 12.98 8.27 25.76
CA ALA A 4 12.77 8.38 24.34
C ALA A 4 12.54 7.01 23.70
N MET A 5 13.31 6.00 24.12
CA MET A 5 13.12 4.61 23.67
C MET A 5 11.76 4.06 24.08
N ARG A 6 11.34 4.32 25.32
CA ARG A 6 10.02 3.89 25.81
C ARG A 6 8.88 4.58 25.05
N ALA A 7 9.02 5.88 24.76
CA ALA A 7 8.04 6.62 23.98
C ALA A 7 7.94 6.07 22.56
N GLY A 8 9.08 5.77 21.93
CA GLY A 8 9.13 5.13 20.61
C GLY A 8 8.49 3.76 20.59
N GLU A 9 8.74 2.95 21.62
CA GLU A 9 8.13 1.62 21.75
C GLU A 9 6.63 1.69 21.95
N LYS A 10 6.15 2.65 22.76
CA LYS A 10 4.71 2.85 22.96
C LYS A 10 4.02 3.29 21.68
N SER A 11 4.63 4.19 20.92
CA SER A 11 4.12 4.66 19.65
C SER A 11 4.04 3.51 18.65
N ARG A 12 5.08 2.70 18.58
CA ARG A 12 5.14 1.52 17.72
C ARG A 12 4.03 0.52 18.08
N LEU A 13 3.89 0.22 19.38
CA LEU A 13 2.87 -0.71 19.85
C LEU A 13 1.46 -0.19 19.56
N ALA A 14 1.22 1.09 19.78
CA ALA A 14 -0.09 1.72 19.47
C ALA A 14 -0.42 1.62 17.99
N THR A 15 0.56 1.88 17.12
CA THR A 15 0.37 1.79 15.66
C THR A 15 0.08 0.35 15.23
N ILE A 16 0.81 -0.62 15.77
CA ILE A 16 0.59 -2.05 15.49
C ILE A 16 -0.83 -2.45 15.91
N ARG A 17 -1.27 -1.99 17.08
CA ARG A 17 -2.63 -2.27 17.56
C ARG A 17 -3.70 -1.70 16.64
N LEU A 18 -3.48 -0.49 16.11
CA LEU A 18 -4.39 0.11 15.13
C LEU A 18 -4.50 -0.74 13.87
N ALA A 19 -3.36 -1.24 13.38
CA ALA A 19 -3.33 -2.10 12.20
C ALA A 19 -4.06 -3.41 12.45
N LEU A 20 -3.80 -4.05 13.59
CA LEU A 20 -4.47 -5.30 13.96
C LEU A 20 -5.98 -5.09 14.14
N ALA A 21 -6.38 -3.97 14.74
CA ALA A 21 -7.80 -3.63 14.91
C ALA A 21 -8.49 -3.45 13.56
N ALA A 22 -7.83 -2.79 12.60
CA ALA A 22 -8.37 -2.61 11.26
C ALA A 22 -8.56 -3.94 10.54
N ILE A 23 -7.58 -4.84 10.64
CA ILE A 23 -7.66 -6.19 10.07
C ILE A 23 -8.80 -6.97 10.71
N LYS A 24 -8.87 -6.96 12.03
CA LYS A 24 -9.89 -7.66 12.78
C LYS A 24 -11.30 -7.17 12.43
N GLN A 25 -11.47 -5.86 12.27
CA GLN A 25 -12.76 -5.28 11.92
C GLN A 25 -13.24 -5.79 10.56
N ILE A 26 -12.34 -5.87 9.59
CA ILE A 26 -12.67 -6.40 8.25
C ILE A 26 -13.02 -7.88 8.34
N GLU A 27 -12.27 -8.66 9.12
CA GLU A 27 -12.54 -10.08 9.31
C GLU A 27 -13.92 -10.32 9.93
N VAL A 28 -14.31 -9.50 10.91
CA VAL A 28 -15.63 -9.57 11.54
C VAL A 28 -16.73 -9.17 10.55
N ASP A 29 -16.55 -8.08 9.83
CA ASP A 29 -17.54 -7.57 8.88
C ASP A 29 -17.77 -8.53 7.71
N GLU A 30 -16.70 -9.13 7.21
CA GLU A 30 -16.76 -10.06 6.07
C GLU A 30 -16.91 -11.52 6.49
N ARG A 31 -16.81 -11.81 7.77
CA ARG A 31 -16.93 -13.17 8.36
C ARG A 31 -15.94 -14.16 7.75
N LYS A 32 -14.70 -13.72 7.57
CA LYS A 32 -13.61 -14.55 7.04
C LYS A 32 -12.28 -14.13 7.63
N GLU A 33 -11.29 -15.00 7.54
CA GLU A 33 -9.92 -14.65 7.85
C GLU A 33 -9.28 -14.04 6.60
N LEU A 34 -8.50 -12.96 6.79
CA LEU A 34 -7.79 -12.33 5.68
C LEU A 34 -6.53 -13.12 5.37
N ASP A 35 -6.28 -13.35 4.08
CA ASP A 35 -5.03 -13.94 3.63
C ASP A 35 -3.92 -12.86 3.58
N GLU A 36 -2.70 -13.28 3.26
CA GLU A 36 -1.54 -12.39 3.23
C GLU A 36 -1.76 -11.21 2.27
N THR A 37 -2.29 -11.46 1.09
CA THR A 37 -2.55 -10.42 0.10
C THR A 37 -3.56 -9.40 0.62
N GLU A 38 -4.62 -9.86 1.27
CA GLU A 38 -5.65 -9.00 1.84
C GLU A 38 -5.10 -8.16 3.00
N VAL A 39 -4.26 -8.74 3.84
CA VAL A 39 -3.58 -8.01 4.93
C VAL A 39 -2.70 -6.90 4.34
N LEU A 40 -1.94 -7.19 3.29
CA LEU A 40 -1.12 -6.19 2.61
C LEU A 40 -1.96 -5.07 2.02
N GLN A 41 -3.15 -5.38 1.50
CA GLN A 41 -4.08 -4.35 1.01
C GLN A 41 -4.53 -3.42 2.13
N VAL A 42 -4.84 -3.96 3.31
CA VAL A 42 -5.23 -3.16 4.48
C VAL A 42 -4.10 -2.23 4.90
N LEU A 43 -2.88 -2.75 5.00
CA LEU A 43 -1.71 -1.97 5.38
C LEU A 43 -1.39 -0.88 4.35
N ASP A 44 -1.50 -1.20 3.09
CA ASP A 44 -1.28 -0.24 2.00
C ASP A 44 -2.31 0.90 2.05
N LYS A 45 -3.56 0.56 2.29
CA LYS A 45 -4.64 1.54 2.45
C LYS A 45 -4.38 2.45 3.65
N MET A 46 -3.93 1.89 4.76
CA MET A 46 -3.57 2.67 5.96
C MET A 46 -2.45 3.65 5.65
N CYS A 47 -1.44 3.23 4.89
CA CYS A 47 -0.35 4.10 4.47
C CYS A 47 -0.85 5.25 3.58
N LYS A 48 -1.74 4.95 2.64
CA LYS A 48 -2.36 5.97 1.78
C LYS A 48 -3.13 7.00 2.58
N GLN A 49 -3.93 6.55 3.54
CA GLN A 49 -4.71 7.44 4.41
C GLN A 49 -3.81 8.38 5.18
N ARG A 50 -2.67 7.89 5.67
CA ARG A 50 -1.73 8.72 6.41
C ARG A 50 -1.03 9.75 5.53
N ARG A 51 -0.69 9.39 4.29
CA ARG A 51 -0.11 10.33 3.33
C ARG A 51 -1.09 11.46 3.00
N GLU A 52 -2.36 11.13 2.82
CA GLU A 52 -3.41 12.13 2.56
C GLU A 52 -3.60 13.06 3.76
N SER A 53 -3.63 12.49 4.97
CA SER A 53 -3.72 13.27 6.21
C SER A 53 -2.52 14.20 6.37
N MET A 54 -1.32 13.71 6.10
CA MET A 54 -0.09 14.51 6.18
C MET A 54 -0.15 15.71 5.23
N SER A 55 -0.62 15.49 4.01
CA SER A 55 -0.77 16.56 3.03
C SER A 55 -1.73 17.64 3.52
N GLN A 56 -2.86 17.24 4.09
CA GLN A 56 -3.83 18.17 4.65
C GLN A 56 -3.28 18.93 5.85
N PHE A 57 -2.56 18.26 6.74
CA PHE A 57 -1.95 18.87 7.91
C PHE A 57 -0.83 19.84 7.53
N GLU A 58 -0.06 19.53 6.49
CA GLU A 58 0.96 20.45 5.98
C GLU A 58 0.32 21.76 5.48
N GLN A 59 -0.77 21.64 4.73
CA GLN A 59 -1.50 22.82 4.23
C GLN A 59 -2.08 23.66 5.37
N ALA A 60 -2.43 23.01 6.48
CA ALA A 60 -2.96 23.67 7.66
C ALA A 60 -1.87 24.21 8.61
N GLY A 61 -0.59 23.94 8.30
CA GLY A 61 0.54 24.36 9.15
C GLY A 61 0.68 23.55 10.43
N ARG A 62 0.09 22.36 10.49
CA ARG A 62 0.10 21.51 11.69
C ARG A 62 1.23 20.48 11.61
N THR A 63 2.46 20.96 11.79
CA THR A 63 3.68 20.15 11.74
C THR A 63 3.67 19.02 12.77
N ASP A 64 3.10 19.25 13.95
CA ASP A 64 2.96 18.26 15.02
C ASP A 64 2.17 17.04 14.56
N LEU A 65 1.08 17.25 13.82
CA LEU A 65 0.24 16.17 13.28
C LEU A 65 0.91 15.47 12.09
N VAL A 66 1.66 16.23 11.28
CA VAL A 66 2.45 15.64 10.18
C VAL A 66 3.47 14.66 10.73
N GLU A 67 4.20 15.04 11.76
CA GLU A 67 5.22 14.19 12.40
C GLU A 67 4.60 12.91 12.98
N LYS A 68 3.44 13.04 13.61
CA LYS A 68 2.72 11.88 14.18
C LYS A 68 2.31 10.90 13.08
N GLU A 69 1.73 11.41 12.00
CA GLU A 69 1.31 10.57 10.87
C GLU A 69 2.51 9.92 10.18
N GLN A 70 3.62 10.67 10.05
CA GLN A 70 4.85 10.16 9.46
C GLN A 70 5.43 9.01 10.29
N ALA A 71 5.41 9.11 11.62
CA ALA A 71 5.87 8.06 12.51
C ALA A 71 5.04 6.79 12.34
N GLU A 72 3.72 6.93 12.28
CA GLU A 72 2.81 5.81 12.06
C GLU A 72 3.03 5.17 10.69
N LEU A 73 3.18 6.00 9.64
CA LEU A 73 3.46 5.54 8.29
C LEU A 73 4.73 4.70 8.22
N THR A 74 5.79 5.19 8.85
CA THR A 74 7.09 4.50 8.89
C THR A 74 6.95 3.11 9.53
N ILE A 75 6.22 3.01 10.63
CA ILE A 75 6.02 1.74 11.35
C ILE A 75 5.21 0.76 10.48
N ILE A 76 4.13 1.20 9.89
CA ILE A 76 3.28 0.35 9.04
C ILE A 76 4.06 -0.12 7.81
N ALA A 77 4.83 0.76 7.18
CA ALA A 77 5.62 0.45 6.00
C ALA A 77 6.67 -0.64 6.25
N GLU A 78 7.15 -0.79 7.50
CA GLU A 78 8.10 -1.86 7.86
C GLU A 78 7.51 -3.27 7.65
N TYR A 79 6.19 -3.40 7.70
CA TYR A 79 5.49 -4.68 7.52
C TYR A 79 5.08 -4.94 6.08
N LEU A 80 5.29 -3.97 5.19
CA LEU A 80 5.04 -4.13 3.75
C LEU A 80 6.31 -4.64 3.07
N PRO A 81 6.19 -5.44 1.98
CA PRO A 81 7.35 -5.82 1.19
C PRO A 81 8.08 -4.59 0.66
N GLN A 82 9.35 -4.75 0.35
CA GLN A 82 10.13 -3.68 -0.24
C GLN A 82 9.46 -3.16 -1.52
N ALA A 83 9.39 -1.83 -1.65
CA ALA A 83 8.78 -1.21 -2.82
C ALA A 83 9.55 -1.58 -4.09
N LEU A 84 8.80 -1.83 -5.16
CA LEU A 84 9.37 -2.09 -6.48
C LEU A 84 9.87 -0.80 -7.11
N SER A 85 11.00 -0.87 -7.81
CA SER A 85 11.50 0.24 -8.61
C SER A 85 10.62 0.42 -9.86
N GLU A 86 10.69 1.59 -10.49
CA GLU A 86 9.97 1.85 -11.74
C GLU A 86 10.33 0.82 -12.82
N SER A 87 11.61 0.47 -12.91
CA SER A 87 12.11 -0.54 -13.86
C SER A 87 11.48 -1.90 -13.61
N GLU A 88 11.43 -2.33 -12.34
CA GLU A 88 10.81 -3.61 -11.96
C GLU A 88 9.31 -3.63 -12.26
N VAL A 89 8.62 -2.51 -12.02
CA VAL A 89 7.19 -2.36 -12.34
C VAL A 89 6.98 -2.50 -13.84
N GLU A 90 7.77 -1.80 -14.65
CA GLU A 90 7.65 -1.86 -16.11
C GLU A 90 7.93 -3.26 -16.65
N GLN A 91 8.96 -3.92 -16.15
CA GLN A 91 9.30 -5.29 -16.56
C GLN A 91 8.16 -6.26 -16.23
N SER A 92 7.58 -6.14 -15.05
CA SER A 92 6.46 -6.98 -14.63
C SER A 92 5.22 -6.75 -15.50
N ILE A 93 4.93 -5.49 -15.83
CA ILE A 93 3.80 -5.14 -16.71
C ILE A 93 4.01 -5.74 -18.11
N THR A 94 5.21 -5.54 -18.67
CA THR A 94 5.55 -6.07 -19.99
C THR A 94 5.43 -7.59 -20.03
N ALA A 95 5.94 -8.27 -19.00
CA ALA A 95 5.85 -9.73 -18.90
C ALA A 95 4.40 -10.20 -18.79
N ALA A 96 3.56 -9.51 -18.01
CA ALA A 96 2.15 -9.86 -17.84
C ALA A 96 1.37 -9.65 -19.15
N ILE A 97 1.64 -8.59 -19.88
CA ILE A 97 1.04 -8.32 -21.19
C ILE A 97 1.43 -9.43 -22.18
N ALA A 98 2.71 -9.80 -22.22
CA ALA A 98 3.19 -10.87 -23.08
C ALA A 98 2.56 -12.23 -22.71
N GLN A 99 2.43 -12.51 -21.42
CA GLN A 99 1.88 -13.77 -20.93
C GLN A 99 0.39 -13.91 -21.27
N THR A 100 -0.37 -12.81 -21.19
CA THR A 100 -1.82 -12.82 -21.49
C THR A 100 -2.11 -12.63 -22.97
N GLY A 101 -1.14 -12.16 -23.76
CA GLY A 101 -1.35 -11.79 -25.13
C GLY A 101 -2.22 -10.54 -25.28
N ALA A 102 -2.32 -9.73 -24.23
CA ALA A 102 -3.16 -8.53 -24.20
C ALA A 102 -2.69 -7.51 -25.26
N SER A 103 -3.65 -6.99 -26.02
CA SER A 103 -3.39 -6.00 -27.07
C SER A 103 -4.33 -4.82 -27.01
N SER A 104 -5.29 -4.83 -26.09
CA SER A 104 -6.29 -3.77 -25.97
C SER A 104 -6.72 -3.58 -24.51
N MET A 105 -7.39 -2.47 -24.27
CA MET A 105 -7.93 -2.12 -22.94
C MET A 105 -8.91 -3.16 -22.40
N ARG A 106 -9.55 -3.93 -23.26
CA ARG A 106 -10.50 -4.98 -22.86
C ARG A 106 -9.82 -6.09 -22.07
N GLU A 107 -8.52 -6.25 -22.25
CA GLU A 107 -7.74 -7.30 -21.61
C GLU A 107 -7.01 -6.81 -20.34
N MET A 108 -7.23 -5.56 -19.96
CA MET A 108 -6.62 -4.97 -18.78
C MET A 108 -6.91 -5.78 -17.51
N GLY A 109 -8.12 -6.31 -17.35
CA GLY A 109 -8.49 -7.14 -16.22
C GLY A 109 -7.62 -8.37 -16.07
N ALA A 110 -7.28 -9.04 -17.18
CA ALA A 110 -6.40 -10.21 -17.18
C ALA A 110 -4.98 -9.85 -16.75
N VAL A 111 -4.47 -8.72 -17.24
CA VAL A 111 -3.14 -8.20 -16.86
C VAL A 111 -3.11 -7.87 -15.37
N MET A 112 -4.13 -7.17 -14.88
CA MET A 112 -4.23 -6.79 -13.47
C MET A 112 -4.35 -8.02 -12.56
N ALA A 113 -5.03 -9.07 -12.99
CA ALA A 113 -5.17 -10.29 -12.22
C ALA A 113 -3.82 -10.98 -11.97
N ILE A 114 -2.88 -10.86 -12.91
CA ILE A 114 -1.52 -11.37 -12.77
C ILE A 114 -0.69 -10.46 -11.87
N LEU A 115 -0.79 -9.15 -12.06
CA LEU A 115 0.08 -8.17 -11.38
C LEU A 115 -0.32 -7.90 -9.95
N LYS A 116 -1.61 -7.94 -9.64
CA LYS A 116 -2.11 -7.59 -8.31
C LYS A 116 -1.43 -8.38 -7.18
N PRO A 117 -1.36 -9.73 -7.23
CA PRO A 117 -0.67 -10.47 -6.17
C PRO A 117 0.83 -10.19 -6.09
N GLN A 118 1.45 -9.82 -7.22
CA GLN A 118 2.88 -9.52 -7.26
C GLN A 118 3.23 -8.14 -6.71
N MET A 119 2.34 -7.17 -6.91
CA MET A 119 2.62 -5.75 -6.64
C MET A 119 1.88 -5.16 -5.45
N GLN A 120 0.85 -5.84 -4.94
CA GLN A 120 0.06 -5.31 -3.82
C GLN A 120 0.96 -5.05 -2.61
N GLY A 121 0.94 -3.81 -2.12
CA GLY A 121 1.78 -3.36 -1.01
C GLY A 121 3.21 -3.02 -1.41
N ARG A 122 3.62 -3.25 -2.67
CA ARG A 122 4.97 -2.98 -3.18
C ARG A 122 5.02 -1.88 -4.23
N ALA A 123 3.87 -1.53 -4.79
CA ALA A 123 3.76 -0.45 -5.78
C ALA A 123 2.39 0.21 -5.63
N ASP A 124 2.28 1.46 -6.06
CA ASP A 124 1.00 2.16 -6.10
C ASP A 124 0.16 1.59 -7.25
N MET A 125 -0.88 0.87 -6.91
CA MET A 125 -1.72 0.21 -7.92
C MET A 125 -2.42 1.19 -8.85
N SER A 126 -2.67 2.43 -8.42
CA SER A 126 -3.22 3.48 -9.29
C SER A 126 -2.23 3.86 -10.39
N ALA A 127 -0.96 4.00 -10.03
CA ALA A 127 0.13 4.28 -10.99
C ALA A 127 0.34 3.09 -11.93
N VAL A 128 0.32 1.87 -11.41
CA VAL A 128 0.43 0.63 -12.20
C VAL A 128 -0.69 0.57 -13.22
N SER A 129 -1.92 0.83 -12.80
CA SER A 129 -3.10 0.85 -13.65
C SER A 129 -2.96 1.84 -14.79
N ALA A 130 -2.47 3.06 -14.50
CA ALA A 130 -2.23 4.09 -15.51
C ALA A 130 -1.17 3.67 -16.53
N LEU A 131 -0.09 3.01 -16.08
CA LEU A 131 0.95 2.50 -16.96
C LEU A 131 0.42 1.40 -17.90
N ILE A 132 -0.40 0.50 -17.37
CA ILE A 132 -1.02 -0.56 -18.17
C ILE A 132 -1.92 0.05 -19.23
N LYS A 133 -2.76 1.02 -18.87
CA LYS A 133 -3.61 1.74 -19.82
C LYS A 133 -2.80 2.37 -20.93
N SER A 134 -1.70 3.03 -20.58
CA SER A 134 -0.80 3.66 -21.56
C SER A 134 -0.23 2.64 -22.54
N LYS A 135 0.18 1.48 -22.04
CA LYS A 135 0.76 0.43 -22.89
C LYS A 135 -0.29 -0.25 -23.78
N LEU A 136 -1.50 -0.45 -23.29
CA LEU A 136 -2.57 -1.13 -24.03
C LEU A 136 -3.31 -0.21 -25.01
N SER A 137 -3.26 1.10 -24.79
CA SER A 137 -3.93 2.06 -25.67
C SER A 137 -3.08 2.49 -26.89
N ASN A 138 -1.83 2.08 -26.93
CA ASN A 138 -0.91 2.40 -28.04
C ASN A 138 -0.91 1.33 -29.14
#